data_55bd6d8c1d20974a24c0b80ae998b0e9
#
_entry.id   55bd6d8c1d20974a24c0b80ae998b0e9
#
_cell.length_a   1.000
_cell.length_b   1.000
_cell.length_c   1.000
_cell.angle_alpha   90.00
_cell.angle_beta   90.00
_cell.angle_gamma   90.00
#
_symmetry.space_group_name_H-M   'P 1'
#
loop_
_entity.id
_entity.type
_entity.pdbx_description
1 polymer ?
#
loop_
_entity_poly.entity_id
_entity_poly.type
_entity_poly.pdbx_seq_one_letter_code
_entity_poly.pdbx_strand_id
1 'polypeptide(L)'
;MAPLPALVALLPGIPLTPPPALETAPLPSQRQPPGRPAALSRGQGDWLEINGWRQRARWRIEQGELWLPLEVLDGQLGVSRSPAGADGLELEWFGVRVLVPSAQQRSLDDEVPVPTTALLRARGVTISHRQGPLPLELPPAELLSIRSRDQGLGLRRVVLDLAAPALVRSGDGRLQLAIRSSPEQQRQLQTLGLEPSDTNGWLSLRVGDARRLSLASPWRLVLDLPLGETPNAAEPPRPQGDPRLQALQAQGLQLQRQILSSGGQQLLVNSVQLDPRQVPLELRTLNRPSGMQGLSSLNQLARQEQALIAINGGYFNRVNRLPLGAMREQGRWLSGPILNRGAIGWSAGELPQFDRLSLEESVEDSQQQRWPIASVNSGYVQKGLARYTADWGPRYQAITGTEMGVVVRGGSVQQRYELGELNDGVPLAAGDLLIVARGGANVPWQPGDRLSLRSRSSSPLGLKPHVMGGGPLLLQNGRVVLNGAAEGFTPGFLQQGAPRTVVGSDGRQLWLITLQGVNGPGPTLWETAQLLRQQGLVDALNLDGGSSTGLVVSNVQTVMGRGVAAAVHNGLGLVPRQPGP
;
A
#
# COMPACT_ATOMS: atom_id res chain seq x y z
N MET A 1 0.37 69.86 19.82
CA MET A 1 -0.65 70.47 18.96
C MET A 1 -1.90 69.57 19.04
N ALA A 2 -3.02 70.15 19.39
CA ALA A 2 -4.24 69.53 19.88
C ALA A 2 -5.04 68.75 18.82
N PRO A 3 -5.86 67.78 19.21
CA PRO A 3 -6.78 67.07 18.32
C PRO A 3 -8.10 67.80 18.20
N LEU A 4 -8.72 67.70 17.02
CA LEU A 4 -10.03 68.20 16.69
C LEU A 4 -11.15 67.23 17.15
N PRO A 5 -12.33 67.72 17.59
CA PRO A 5 -13.42 66.89 18.09
C PRO A 5 -14.38 66.44 16.98
N ALA A 6 -14.91 65.20 17.14
CA ALA A 6 -15.96 64.66 16.30
C ALA A 6 -17.34 65.22 16.67
N LEU A 7 -18.08 65.66 15.68
CA LEU A 7 -19.48 66.16 15.80
C LEU A 7 -20.44 64.98 15.69
N VAL A 8 -21.21 64.70 16.73
CA VAL A 8 -22.34 63.76 16.75
C VAL A 8 -23.64 64.53 16.45
N ALA A 9 -24.28 64.22 15.33
CA ALA A 9 -25.59 64.71 15.00
C ALA A 9 -26.70 63.78 15.54
N LEU A 10 -27.50 64.23 16.46
CA LEU A 10 -28.71 63.57 16.95
C LEU A 10 -29.86 63.79 15.95
N LEU A 11 -30.51 62.71 15.50
CA LEU A 11 -31.77 62.69 14.80
C LEU A 11 -32.90 62.26 15.77
N PRO A 12 -34.13 62.83 15.67
CA PRO A 12 -35.17 62.59 16.64
C PRO A 12 -35.92 61.27 16.50
N GLY A 13 -36.36 60.74 17.63
CA GLY A 13 -36.92 59.40 17.77
C GLY A 13 -38.27 59.19 17.08
N ILE A 14 -38.41 57.99 16.53
CA ILE A 14 -39.68 57.41 16.09
C ILE A 14 -40.11 56.42 17.19
N PRO A 15 -41.39 56.42 17.65
CA PRO A 15 -41.86 55.52 18.69
C PRO A 15 -41.98 54.09 18.14
N LEU A 16 -41.27 53.14 18.76
CA LEU A 16 -41.41 51.75 18.51
C LEU A 16 -42.64 51.16 19.18
N THR A 17 -43.61 50.73 18.39
CA THR A 17 -44.73 49.89 18.87
C THR A 17 -44.17 48.50 19.13
N PRO A 18 -44.52 47.78 20.22
CA PRO A 18 -44.07 46.44 20.50
C PRO A 18 -44.69 45.45 19.48
N PRO A 19 -43.94 44.46 19.04
CA PRO A 19 -44.46 43.41 18.15
C PRO A 19 -45.48 42.54 18.91
N PRO A 20 -46.48 41.96 18.19
CA PRO A 20 -47.44 41.04 18.80
C PRO A 20 -46.76 39.80 19.38
N ALA A 21 -47.30 39.34 20.51
CA ALA A 21 -46.82 38.14 21.19
C ALA A 21 -46.88 36.94 20.25
N LEU A 22 -45.72 36.30 20.02
CA LEU A 22 -45.63 34.98 19.34
C LEU A 22 -46.29 33.92 20.21
N GLU A 23 -47.35 33.31 19.70
CA GLU A 23 -47.91 32.08 20.26
C GLU A 23 -46.80 31.04 20.33
N THR A 24 -46.52 30.56 21.53
CA THR A 24 -45.57 29.47 21.76
C THR A 24 -46.18 28.19 21.22
N ALA A 25 -45.70 27.74 20.06
CA ALA A 25 -45.91 26.36 19.60
C ALA A 25 -45.35 25.40 20.67
N PRO A 26 -46.02 24.25 20.94
CA PRO A 26 -45.54 23.29 21.93
C PRO A 26 -44.17 22.76 21.50
N LEU A 27 -43.20 22.81 22.41
CA LEU A 27 -41.86 22.23 22.23
C LEU A 27 -42.00 20.76 21.81
N PRO A 28 -41.33 20.32 20.75
CA PRO A 28 -41.29 18.91 20.40
C PRO A 28 -40.73 18.13 21.60
N SER A 29 -41.46 17.10 22.00
CA SER A 29 -41.09 16.18 23.08
C SER A 29 -39.59 15.83 23.03
N GLN A 30 -38.91 16.02 24.15
CA GLN A 30 -37.50 15.67 24.33
C GLN A 30 -37.29 14.26 23.83
N ARG A 31 -36.57 14.12 22.72
CA ARG A 31 -36.01 12.82 22.32
C ARG A 31 -35.15 12.35 23.47
N GLN A 32 -35.49 11.18 24.02
CA GLN A 32 -34.61 10.49 24.96
C GLN A 32 -33.19 10.45 24.39
N PRO A 33 -32.15 10.69 25.20
CA PRO A 33 -30.78 10.54 24.74
C PRO A 33 -30.62 9.11 24.19
N PRO A 34 -29.94 8.93 23.05
CA PRO A 34 -29.74 7.64 22.47
C PRO A 34 -29.12 6.74 23.54
N GLY A 35 -29.80 5.62 23.86
CA GLY A 35 -29.32 4.63 24.82
C GLY A 35 -27.87 4.28 24.50
N ARG A 36 -27.07 4.03 25.54
CA ARG A 36 -25.67 3.57 25.36
C ARG A 36 -25.67 2.47 24.30
N PRO A 37 -24.90 2.60 23.21
CA PRO A 37 -24.87 1.58 22.17
C PRO A 37 -24.47 0.24 22.80
N ALA A 38 -25.22 -0.81 22.47
CA ALA A 38 -24.96 -2.15 22.99
C ALA A 38 -23.48 -2.53 22.80
N ALA A 39 -22.88 -3.11 23.84
CA ALA A 39 -21.52 -3.59 23.75
C ALA A 39 -21.44 -4.68 22.68
N LEU A 40 -20.44 -4.63 21.81
CA LEU A 40 -20.20 -5.66 20.80
C LEU A 40 -19.80 -6.96 21.49
N SER A 41 -20.48 -8.06 21.18
CA SER A 41 -20.12 -9.38 21.67
C SER A 41 -18.81 -9.85 21.05
N ARG A 42 -18.03 -10.63 21.82
CA ARG A 42 -16.77 -11.22 21.33
C ARG A 42 -17.02 -12.08 20.09
N GLY A 43 -16.17 -11.93 19.06
CA GLY A 43 -16.26 -12.69 17.83
C GLY A 43 -15.07 -12.45 16.91
N GLN A 44 -14.96 -13.31 15.91
CA GLN A 44 -13.96 -13.17 14.84
C GLN A 44 -14.47 -13.84 13.56
N GLY A 45 -13.95 -13.43 12.42
CA GLY A 45 -14.29 -14.01 11.12
C GLY A 45 -13.45 -13.45 9.98
N ASP A 46 -13.73 -13.98 8.79
CA ASP A 46 -12.99 -13.67 7.56
C ASP A 46 -13.86 -12.97 6.50
N TRP A 47 -15.09 -12.57 6.86
CA TRP A 47 -16.03 -11.93 5.95
C TRP A 47 -16.65 -10.69 6.57
N LEU A 48 -16.63 -9.60 5.81
CA LEU A 48 -17.40 -8.39 6.07
C LEU A 48 -18.54 -8.26 5.07
N GLU A 49 -19.62 -7.61 5.49
CA GLU A 49 -20.70 -7.16 4.63
C GLU A 49 -20.88 -5.65 4.79
N ILE A 50 -20.43 -4.87 3.80
CA ILE A 50 -20.44 -3.41 3.83
C ILE A 50 -21.57 -2.91 2.93
N ASN A 51 -22.64 -2.36 3.52
CA ASN A 51 -23.87 -1.99 2.81
C ASN A 51 -24.33 -3.09 1.84
N GLY A 52 -24.46 -4.32 2.32
CA GLY A 52 -24.89 -5.49 1.54
C GLY A 52 -23.82 -6.08 0.60
N TRP A 53 -22.65 -5.46 0.50
CA TRP A 53 -21.57 -6.00 -0.31
C TRP A 53 -20.64 -6.89 0.52
N ARG A 54 -20.58 -8.17 0.17
CA ARG A 54 -19.73 -9.15 0.86
C ARG A 54 -18.32 -9.13 0.32
N GLN A 55 -17.36 -9.13 1.23
CA GLN A 55 -15.95 -9.24 0.91
C GLN A 55 -15.17 -10.00 1.96
N ARG A 56 -14.08 -10.63 1.54
CA ARG A 56 -13.14 -11.24 2.47
C ARG A 56 -12.32 -10.17 3.17
N ALA A 57 -12.42 -10.14 4.49
CA ALA A 57 -11.54 -9.37 5.35
C ALA A 57 -11.59 -9.96 6.74
N ARG A 58 -10.45 -10.15 7.37
CA ARG A 58 -10.40 -10.58 8.76
C ARG A 58 -10.94 -9.48 9.66
N TRP A 59 -11.71 -9.88 10.64
CA TRP A 59 -12.16 -9.01 11.70
C TRP A 59 -12.18 -9.77 13.03
N ARG A 60 -12.03 -9.05 14.11
CA ARG A 60 -12.26 -9.58 15.45
C ARG A 60 -12.86 -8.51 16.35
N ILE A 61 -13.67 -8.96 17.30
CA ILE A 61 -14.23 -8.13 18.36
C ILE A 61 -13.67 -8.67 19.68
N GLU A 62 -12.92 -7.82 20.37
CA GLU A 62 -12.34 -8.13 21.68
C GLU A 62 -12.68 -6.99 22.63
N GLN A 63 -13.23 -7.31 23.82
CA GLN A 63 -13.61 -6.34 24.86
C GLN A 63 -14.52 -5.21 24.34
N GLY A 64 -15.44 -5.53 23.41
CA GLY A 64 -16.34 -4.55 22.80
C GLY A 64 -15.72 -3.65 21.72
N GLU A 65 -14.44 -3.84 21.38
CA GLU A 65 -13.72 -3.14 20.33
C GLU A 65 -13.63 -3.98 19.06
N LEU A 66 -14.02 -3.39 17.91
CA LEU A 66 -13.85 -3.98 16.59
C LEU A 66 -12.46 -3.65 16.06
N TRP A 67 -11.74 -4.69 15.65
CA TRP A 67 -10.42 -4.59 15.03
C TRP A 67 -10.54 -4.94 13.55
N LEU A 68 -10.12 -4.02 12.68
CA LEU A 68 -10.09 -4.20 11.23
C LEU A 68 -8.68 -3.95 10.69
N PRO A 69 -8.29 -4.65 9.59
CA PRO A 69 -7.07 -4.35 8.87
C PRO A 69 -7.05 -2.94 8.29
N LEU A 70 -5.87 -2.31 8.27
CA LEU A 70 -5.68 -0.97 7.67
C LEU A 70 -6.14 -0.90 6.22
N GLU A 71 -5.96 -1.97 5.46
CA GLU A 71 -6.36 -2.09 4.05
C GLU A 71 -7.88 -1.99 3.87
N VAL A 72 -8.64 -2.52 4.83
CA VAL A 72 -10.11 -2.40 4.84
C VAL A 72 -10.52 -0.96 5.09
N LEU A 73 -9.88 -0.30 6.04
CA LEU A 73 -10.18 1.10 6.37
C LEU A 73 -9.91 2.03 5.18
N ASP A 74 -8.75 1.91 4.58
CA ASP A 74 -8.34 2.75 3.45
C ASP A 74 -9.09 2.37 2.16
N GLY A 75 -9.09 1.08 1.80
CA GLY A 75 -9.63 0.59 0.53
C GLY A 75 -11.14 0.45 0.48
N GLN A 76 -11.83 0.19 1.60
CA GLN A 76 -13.24 -0.20 1.61
C GLN A 76 -14.16 0.74 2.38
N LEU A 77 -13.61 1.55 3.28
CA LEU A 77 -14.40 2.48 4.09
C LEU A 77 -14.06 3.94 3.79
N GLY A 78 -12.93 4.20 3.15
CA GLY A 78 -12.50 5.55 2.79
C GLY A 78 -11.82 6.31 3.93
N VAL A 79 -11.32 5.61 4.93
CA VAL A 79 -10.54 6.20 6.03
C VAL A 79 -9.16 6.57 5.53
N SER A 80 -8.74 7.80 5.75
CA SER A 80 -7.37 8.25 5.49
C SER A 80 -6.46 7.88 6.66
N ARG A 81 -5.17 7.67 6.38
CA ARG A 81 -4.16 7.37 7.39
C ARG A 81 -2.90 8.19 7.15
N SER A 82 -2.28 8.61 8.24
CA SER A 82 -0.99 9.29 8.22
C SER A 82 -0.10 8.84 9.38
N PRO A 83 1.22 8.76 9.20
CA PRO A 83 2.13 8.55 10.31
C PRO A 83 2.02 9.70 11.33
N ALA A 84 1.97 9.37 12.61
CA ALA A 84 1.98 10.31 13.72
C ALA A 84 3.33 10.32 14.46
N GLY A 85 4.43 10.28 13.72
CA GLY A 85 5.80 10.25 14.24
C GLY A 85 6.07 8.99 15.07
N ALA A 86 6.76 9.15 16.20
CA ALA A 86 7.01 8.07 17.15
C ALA A 86 5.72 7.61 17.87
N ASP A 87 4.67 8.43 17.84
CA ASP A 87 3.44 8.19 18.60
C ASP A 87 2.50 7.18 17.91
N GLY A 88 2.74 6.86 16.64
CA GLY A 88 1.98 5.81 15.96
C GLY A 88 1.35 6.22 14.63
N LEU A 89 0.07 5.88 14.44
CA LEU A 89 -0.71 6.11 13.23
C LEU A 89 -1.94 6.95 13.53
N GLU A 90 -2.15 8.03 12.80
CA GLU A 90 -3.39 8.79 12.82
C GLU A 90 -4.34 8.27 11.74
N LEU A 91 -5.57 7.93 12.15
CA LEU A 91 -6.69 7.61 11.27
C LEU A 91 -7.62 8.82 11.21
N GLU A 92 -7.98 9.23 10.01
CA GLU A 92 -8.91 10.34 9.80
C GLU A 92 -10.05 9.94 8.86
N TRP A 93 -11.29 10.21 9.28
CA TRP A 93 -12.48 9.97 8.46
C TRP A 93 -13.54 11.02 8.73
N PHE A 94 -13.87 11.81 7.73
CA PHE A 94 -14.82 12.91 7.83
C PHE A 94 -14.66 13.74 9.13
N GLY A 95 -13.40 14.17 9.40
CA GLY A 95 -13.06 15.02 10.55
C GLY A 95 -13.02 14.33 11.92
N VAL A 96 -13.24 13.02 12.01
CA VAL A 96 -12.86 12.24 13.21
C VAL A 96 -11.42 11.82 13.05
N ARG A 97 -10.63 12.08 14.10
CA ARG A 97 -9.24 11.64 14.18
C ARG A 97 -9.07 10.68 15.35
N VAL A 98 -8.40 9.60 15.10
CA VAL A 98 -8.08 8.59 16.11
C VAL A 98 -6.59 8.28 16.00
N LEU A 99 -5.87 8.49 17.10
CA LEU A 99 -4.47 8.07 17.22
C LEU A 99 -4.43 6.59 17.62
N VAL A 100 -3.76 5.76 16.82
CA VAL A 100 -3.47 4.37 17.12
C VAL A 100 -2.01 4.28 17.57
N PRO A 101 -1.72 4.12 18.87
CA PRO A 101 -0.36 4.05 19.38
C PRO A 101 0.43 2.90 18.75
N SER A 102 1.74 3.07 18.61
CA SER A 102 2.64 2.06 18.03
C SER A 102 2.53 0.70 18.73
N ALA A 103 2.31 0.68 20.04
CA ALA A 103 2.11 -0.54 20.81
C ALA A 103 0.84 -1.34 20.43
N GLN A 104 -0.16 -0.70 19.82
CA GLN A 104 -1.38 -1.35 19.33
C GLN A 104 -1.27 -1.80 17.87
N GLN A 105 -0.16 -1.46 17.20
CA GLN A 105 0.10 -1.84 15.81
C GLN A 105 0.88 -3.15 15.80
N ARG A 106 0.22 -4.25 15.56
CA ARG A 106 0.87 -5.57 15.45
C ARG A 106 1.43 -5.75 14.03
N SER A 107 2.64 -5.25 13.78
CA SER A 107 3.19 -5.00 12.45
C SER A 107 3.86 -6.18 11.74
N LEU A 108 3.71 -7.43 12.17
CA LEU A 108 4.46 -8.57 11.60
C LEU A 108 3.60 -9.67 10.96
N ASP A 109 2.29 -9.52 11.01
CA ASP A 109 1.35 -10.38 10.28
C ASP A 109 1.06 -9.74 8.91
N ASP A 110 0.48 -10.49 7.98
CA ASP A 110 0.06 -9.99 6.64
C ASP A 110 -0.84 -8.74 6.71
N GLU A 111 -1.42 -8.46 7.85
CA GLU A 111 -2.35 -7.37 8.09
C GLU A 111 -2.03 -6.68 9.41
N VAL A 112 -2.26 -5.38 9.46
CA VAL A 112 -2.18 -4.60 10.70
C VAL A 112 -3.60 -4.28 11.15
N PRO A 113 -4.19 -5.07 12.07
CA PRO A 113 -5.48 -4.74 12.64
C PRO A 113 -5.34 -3.58 13.62
N VAL A 114 -6.29 -2.66 13.54
CA VAL A 114 -6.36 -1.47 14.40
C VAL A 114 -7.76 -1.33 15.01
N PRO A 115 -7.90 -0.70 16.17
CA PRO A 115 -9.20 -0.45 16.80
C PRO A 115 -10.00 0.56 15.99
N THR A 116 -11.28 0.28 15.71
CA THR A 116 -12.07 1.06 14.74
C THR A 116 -13.45 1.46 15.24
N THR A 117 -13.92 0.91 16.35
CA THR A 117 -15.28 1.11 16.84
C THR A 117 -15.60 2.59 17.05
N ALA A 118 -14.70 3.33 17.71
CA ALA A 118 -14.90 4.76 17.99
C ALA A 118 -15.00 5.57 16.71
N LEU A 119 -14.10 5.32 15.73
CA LEU A 119 -14.07 6.00 14.44
C LEU A 119 -15.37 5.77 13.65
N LEU A 120 -15.79 4.51 13.54
CA LEU A 120 -16.96 4.12 12.73
C LEU A 120 -18.27 4.60 13.36
N ARG A 121 -18.46 4.38 14.67
CA ARG A 121 -19.67 4.82 15.39
C ARG A 121 -19.81 6.34 15.43
N ALA A 122 -18.71 7.09 15.53
CA ALA A 122 -18.74 8.55 15.51
C ALA A 122 -19.29 9.13 14.20
N ARG A 123 -19.38 8.32 13.14
CA ARG A 123 -19.94 8.69 11.83
C ARG A 123 -21.18 7.90 11.46
N GLY A 124 -21.81 7.26 12.45
CA GLY A 124 -23.11 6.62 12.29
C GLY A 124 -23.06 5.23 11.68
N VAL A 125 -21.89 4.60 11.55
CA VAL A 125 -21.81 3.21 11.09
C VAL A 125 -22.43 2.30 12.13
N THR A 126 -23.43 1.54 11.71
CA THR A 126 -24.02 0.47 12.50
C THR A 126 -23.16 -0.78 12.37
N ILE A 127 -22.75 -1.32 13.51
CA ILE A 127 -21.96 -2.54 13.60
C ILE A 127 -22.84 -3.56 14.33
N SER A 128 -23.24 -4.62 13.65
CA SER A 128 -24.04 -5.69 14.27
C SER A 128 -23.27 -7.01 14.13
N HIS A 129 -23.24 -7.81 15.21
CA HIS A 129 -22.60 -9.12 15.20
C HIS A 129 -23.67 -10.21 15.16
N ARG A 130 -23.67 -10.99 14.08
CA ARG A 130 -24.49 -12.19 13.88
C ARG A 130 -23.56 -13.34 13.47
N GLN A 131 -24.05 -14.56 13.49
CA GLN A 131 -23.31 -15.66 12.86
C GLN A 131 -23.16 -15.37 11.35
N GLY A 132 -21.94 -15.43 10.83
CA GLY A 132 -21.63 -15.19 9.43
C GLY A 132 -20.79 -13.92 9.21
N PRO A 133 -20.91 -13.27 8.04
CA PRO A 133 -20.23 -12.01 7.75
C PRO A 133 -20.58 -10.91 8.75
N LEU A 134 -19.61 -10.07 9.13
CA LEU A 134 -19.86 -8.94 10.01
C LEU A 134 -20.48 -7.78 9.21
N PRO A 135 -21.73 -7.37 9.48
CA PRO A 135 -22.35 -6.25 8.80
C PRO A 135 -21.81 -4.91 9.31
N LEU A 136 -21.43 -4.04 8.37
CA LEU A 136 -21.09 -2.64 8.56
C LEU A 136 -22.04 -1.82 7.69
N GLU A 137 -22.94 -1.08 8.28
CA GLU A 137 -23.99 -0.37 7.54
C GLU A 137 -23.93 1.13 7.81
N LEU A 138 -23.93 1.93 6.75
CA LEU A 138 -24.09 3.37 6.77
C LEU A 138 -25.00 3.75 5.60
N PRO A 139 -26.17 4.37 5.84
CA PRO A 139 -27.08 4.78 4.78
C PRO A 139 -26.37 5.65 3.74
N PRO A 140 -26.64 5.45 2.42
CA PRO A 140 -26.06 6.28 1.37
C PRO A 140 -26.37 7.75 1.58
N ALA A 141 -25.36 8.61 1.53
CA ALA A 141 -25.52 10.06 1.64
C ALA A 141 -26.07 10.65 0.33
N GLU A 142 -26.72 11.82 0.40
CA GLU A 142 -27.11 12.57 -0.80
C GLU A 142 -25.95 13.46 -1.26
N LEU A 143 -25.72 13.50 -2.56
CA LEU A 143 -24.81 14.44 -3.20
C LEU A 143 -25.51 15.79 -3.33
N LEU A 144 -24.99 16.80 -2.62
CA LEU A 144 -25.59 18.15 -2.59
C LEU A 144 -25.11 19.00 -3.76
N SER A 145 -23.80 19.04 -3.99
CA SER A 145 -23.19 19.82 -5.07
C SER A 145 -21.87 19.24 -5.53
N ILE A 146 -21.46 19.61 -6.76
CA ILE A 146 -20.19 19.26 -7.35
C ILE A 146 -19.48 20.54 -7.73
N ARG A 147 -18.25 20.70 -7.26
CA ARG A 147 -17.40 21.85 -7.61
C ARG A 147 -16.08 21.35 -8.17
N SER A 148 -15.55 22.04 -9.16
CA SER A 148 -14.23 21.70 -9.71
C SER A 148 -13.38 22.94 -9.91
N ARG A 149 -12.06 22.77 -9.73
CA ARG A 149 -11.08 23.82 -9.96
C ARG A 149 -9.74 23.22 -10.38
N ASP A 150 -9.15 23.77 -11.41
CA ASP A 150 -7.78 23.44 -11.78
C ASP A 150 -6.80 24.06 -10.78
N GLN A 151 -5.89 23.22 -10.25
CA GLN A 151 -4.95 23.61 -9.19
C GLN A 151 -3.58 24.04 -9.74
N GLY A 152 -3.38 23.99 -11.06
CA GLY A 152 -2.06 24.06 -11.66
C GLY A 152 -1.28 22.74 -11.52
N LEU A 153 -0.05 22.71 -12.04
CA LEU A 153 0.83 21.51 -11.98
C LEU A 153 0.18 20.22 -12.51
N GLY A 154 -0.76 20.34 -13.44
CA GLY A 154 -1.44 19.17 -14.01
C GLY A 154 -2.45 18.49 -13.07
N LEU A 155 -3.01 19.19 -12.08
CA LEU A 155 -4.00 18.67 -11.16
C LEU A 155 -5.34 19.43 -11.25
N ARG A 156 -6.45 18.69 -11.21
CA ARG A 156 -7.81 19.22 -11.03
C ARG A 156 -8.37 18.73 -9.71
N ARG A 157 -8.85 19.64 -8.90
CA ARG A 157 -9.59 19.33 -7.67
C ARG A 157 -11.08 19.27 -7.95
N VAL A 158 -11.70 18.14 -7.64
CA VAL A 158 -13.15 17.96 -7.63
C VAL A 158 -13.61 17.81 -6.18
N VAL A 159 -14.62 18.57 -5.78
CA VAL A 159 -15.22 18.53 -4.44
C VAL A 159 -16.66 18.07 -4.58
N LEU A 160 -16.99 16.99 -3.90
CA LEU A 160 -18.36 16.48 -3.75
C LEU A 160 -18.86 16.91 -2.36
N ASP A 161 -19.83 17.81 -2.31
CA ASP A 161 -20.48 18.20 -1.06
C ASP A 161 -21.60 17.19 -0.74
N LEU A 162 -21.62 16.66 0.47
CA LEU A 162 -22.48 15.57 0.89
C LEU A 162 -23.41 16.00 2.03
N ALA A 163 -24.60 15.40 2.11
CA ALA A 163 -25.52 15.61 3.23
C ALA A 163 -25.09 14.89 4.53
N ALA A 164 -24.27 13.83 4.40
CA ALA A 164 -23.78 13.00 5.50
C ALA A 164 -22.44 12.35 5.13
N PRO A 165 -21.71 11.73 6.08
CA PRO A 165 -20.58 10.88 5.78
C PRO A 165 -20.98 9.71 4.86
N ALA A 166 -20.06 9.25 4.02
CA ALA A 166 -20.30 8.17 3.08
C ALA A 166 -19.18 7.13 3.10
N LEU A 167 -19.52 5.88 2.89
CA LEU A 167 -18.55 4.82 2.65
C LEU A 167 -17.94 4.99 1.26
N VAL A 168 -16.63 4.76 1.16
CA VAL A 168 -15.86 4.96 -0.07
C VAL A 168 -14.99 3.74 -0.31
N ARG A 169 -15.22 3.06 -1.43
CA ARG A 169 -14.44 1.91 -1.88
C ARG A 169 -13.57 2.27 -3.06
N SER A 170 -12.33 1.79 -3.06
CA SER A 170 -11.37 1.99 -4.15
C SER A 170 -11.01 0.66 -4.78
N GLY A 171 -10.90 0.63 -6.10
CA GLY A 171 -10.42 -0.54 -6.84
C GLY A 171 -10.33 -0.25 -8.34
N ASP A 172 -9.32 -0.77 -9.01
CA ASP A 172 -9.12 -0.73 -10.48
C ASP A 172 -9.25 0.67 -11.11
N GLY A 173 -8.74 1.71 -10.43
CA GLY A 173 -8.83 3.09 -10.89
C GLY A 173 -10.25 3.69 -10.78
N ARG A 174 -11.17 2.98 -10.13
CA ARG A 174 -12.53 3.45 -9.84
C ARG A 174 -12.72 3.68 -8.35
N LEU A 175 -13.56 4.66 -8.05
CA LEU A 175 -14.04 4.97 -6.71
C LEU A 175 -15.53 4.67 -6.67
N GLN A 176 -15.96 3.84 -5.74
CA GLN A 176 -17.35 3.54 -5.49
C GLN A 176 -17.78 4.24 -4.20
N LEU A 177 -18.78 5.07 -4.31
CA LEU A 177 -19.28 5.94 -3.23
C LEU A 177 -20.69 5.50 -2.84
N ALA A 178 -20.93 5.26 -1.55
CA ALA A 178 -22.28 5.04 -1.05
C ALA A 178 -23.03 6.39 -0.99
N ILE A 179 -23.34 6.96 -2.17
CA ILE A 179 -24.07 8.23 -2.31
C ILE A 179 -25.15 8.13 -3.37
N ARG A 180 -26.19 8.94 -3.20
CA ARG A 180 -27.25 9.13 -4.20
C ARG A 180 -26.97 10.40 -5.00
N SER A 181 -27.08 10.32 -6.30
CA SER A 181 -26.89 11.44 -7.23
C SER A 181 -28.05 11.57 -8.19
N SER A 182 -28.38 12.80 -8.56
CA SER A 182 -29.39 13.06 -9.59
C SER A 182 -28.82 12.80 -11.00
N PRO A 183 -29.67 12.60 -12.02
CA PRO A 183 -29.22 12.50 -13.41
C PRO A 183 -28.44 13.72 -13.90
N GLU A 184 -28.74 14.91 -13.39
CA GLU A 184 -28.02 16.13 -13.71
C GLU A 184 -26.60 16.13 -13.14
N GLN A 185 -26.45 15.71 -11.88
CA GLN A 185 -25.16 15.55 -11.22
C GLN A 185 -24.30 14.49 -11.92
N GLN A 186 -24.91 13.39 -12.37
CA GLN A 186 -24.18 12.38 -13.16
C GLN A 186 -23.68 12.95 -14.48
N ARG A 187 -24.49 13.75 -15.19
CA ARG A 187 -24.04 14.47 -16.40
C ARG A 187 -22.89 15.43 -16.10
N GLN A 188 -22.96 16.15 -14.99
CA GLN A 188 -21.86 17.03 -14.54
C GLN A 188 -20.58 16.24 -14.26
N LEU A 189 -20.65 15.08 -13.59
CA LEU A 189 -19.51 14.19 -13.39
C LEU A 189 -18.95 13.65 -14.71
N GLN A 190 -19.85 13.35 -15.67
CA GLN A 190 -19.45 12.92 -17.01
C GLN A 190 -18.65 14.00 -17.74
N THR A 191 -19.07 15.28 -17.67
CA THR A 191 -18.31 16.39 -18.29
C THR A 191 -16.94 16.61 -17.66
N LEU A 192 -16.73 16.16 -16.42
CA LEU A 192 -15.44 16.17 -15.73
C LEU A 192 -14.56 14.96 -16.07
N GLY A 193 -15.04 14.04 -16.93
CA GLY A 193 -14.32 12.84 -17.36
C GLY A 193 -14.35 11.70 -16.32
N LEU A 194 -15.26 11.71 -15.35
CA LEU A 194 -15.29 10.73 -14.26
C LEU A 194 -16.13 9.48 -14.54
N GLU A 195 -16.75 9.37 -15.72
CA GLU A 195 -17.53 8.20 -16.17
C GLU A 195 -18.45 7.62 -15.07
N PRO A 196 -19.43 8.38 -14.57
CA PRO A 196 -20.30 7.95 -13.50
C PRO A 196 -21.17 6.76 -13.93
N SER A 197 -21.35 5.80 -13.03
CA SER A 197 -22.34 4.72 -13.16
C SER A 197 -22.91 4.39 -11.79
N ASP A 198 -24.20 4.11 -11.70
CA ASP A 198 -24.85 3.69 -10.47
C ASP A 198 -25.11 2.18 -10.48
N THR A 199 -24.76 1.52 -9.40
CA THR A 199 -25.01 0.08 -9.23
C THR A 199 -25.37 -0.19 -7.77
N ASN A 200 -26.62 -0.58 -7.52
CA ASN A 200 -27.11 -0.94 -6.19
C ASN A 200 -26.88 0.13 -5.11
N GLY A 201 -27.08 1.40 -5.46
CA GLY A 201 -26.90 2.54 -4.53
C GLY A 201 -25.45 2.92 -4.29
N TRP A 202 -24.53 2.47 -5.14
CA TRP A 202 -23.14 2.89 -5.18
C TRP A 202 -22.86 3.66 -6.47
N LEU A 203 -22.53 4.93 -6.36
CA LEU A 203 -22.04 5.74 -7.47
C LEU A 203 -20.58 5.38 -7.73
N SER A 204 -20.30 4.84 -8.90
CA SER A 204 -18.96 4.47 -9.35
C SER A 204 -18.39 5.59 -10.24
N LEU A 205 -17.21 6.08 -9.92
CA LEU A 205 -16.48 7.11 -10.66
C LEU A 205 -15.12 6.58 -11.11
N ARG A 206 -14.69 6.91 -12.32
CA ARG A 206 -13.34 6.66 -12.80
C ARG A 206 -12.44 7.79 -12.37
N VAL A 207 -11.49 7.51 -11.49
CA VAL A 207 -10.64 8.54 -10.86
C VAL A 207 -9.14 8.29 -11.04
N GLY A 208 -8.76 7.11 -11.60
CA GLY A 208 -7.35 6.71 -11.67
C GLY A 208 -6.68 6.74 -10.29
N ASP A 209 -5.55 7.41 -10.19
CA ASP A 209 -4.76 7.55 -8.96
C ASP A 209 -5.07 8.84 -8.19
N ALA A 210 -6.29 9.29 -8.21
CA ALA A 210 -6.69 10.49 -7.50
C ALA A 210 -6.38 10.41 -6.00
N ARG A 211 -5.74 11.44 -5.48
CA ARG A 211 -5.65 11.63 -4.03
C ARG A 211 -7.03 12.02 -3.52
N ARG A 212 -7.48 11.35 -2.45
CA ARG A 212 -8.77 11.65 -1.81
C ARG A 212 -8.58 12.17 -0.39
N LEU A 213 -9.51 13.02 0.04
CA LEU A 213 -9.59 13.54 1.38
C LEU A 213 -11.07 13.70 1.77
N SER A 214 -11.46 13.20 2.93
CA SER A 214 -12.79 13.43 3.50
C SER A 214 -12.74 14.56 4.53
N LEU A 215 -13.72 15.46 4.50
CA LEU A 215 -13.79 16.61 5.38
C LEU A 215 -15.17 16.69 6.05
N ALA A 216 -15.21 17.26 7.26
CA ALA A 216 -16.43 17.58 7.98
C ALA A 216 -16.68 19.10 8.03
N SER A 217 -17.95 19.47 8.27
CA SER A 217 -18.41 20.84 8.50
C SER A 217 -18.13 21.80 7.34
N PRO A 218 -18.74 21.64 6.16
CA PRO A 218 -19.70 20.60 5.75
C PRO A 218 -19.03 19.30 5.30
N TRP A 219 -19.84 18.23 5.15
CA TRP A 219 -19.35 16.94 4.68
C TRP A 219 -18.90 17.02 3.22
N ARG A 220 -17.66 16.63 2.96
CA ARG A 220 -17.07 16.73 1.62
C ARG A 220 -16.14 15.57 1.34
N LEU A 221 -16.20 15.10 0.10
CA LEU A 221 -15.15 14.28 -0.46
C LEU A 221 -14.40 15.10 -1.51
N VAL A 222 -13.10 15.27 -1.30
CA VAL A 222 -12.21 16.00 -2.19
C VAL A 222 -11.38 15.00 -2.98
N LEU A 223 -11.34 15.15 -4.30
CA LEU A 223 -10.58 14.33 -5.23
C LEU A 223 -9.60 15.23 -5.98
N ASP A 224 -8.30 14.98 -5.86
CA ASP A 224 -7.28 15.61 -6.67
C ASP A 224 -6.93 14.68 -7.83
N LEU A 225 -7.39 15.02 -9.03
CA LEU A 225 -7.27 14.25 -10.26
C LEU A 225 -6.06 14.74 -11.07
N PRO A 226 -5.18 13.88 -11.57
CA PRO A 226 -4.14 14.30 -12.50
C PRO A 226 -4.77 14.77 -13.83
N LEU A 227 -4.36 15.97 -14.29
CA LEU A 227 -4.67 16.49 -15.63
C LEU A 227 -3.59 15.97 -16.58
N GLY A 228 -3.90 15.07 -17.47
CA GLY A 228 -2.92 14.58 -18.46
C GLY A 228 -3.12 13.14 -18.89
N GLU A 229 -3.88 12.37 -18.15
CA GLU A 229 -4.43 11.13 -18.65
C GLU A 229 -5.90 11.34 -19.00
N THR A 230 -6.16 11.84 -20.22
CA THR A 230 -7.45 11.52 -20.84
C THR A 230 -7.49 9.99 -20.88
N PRO A 231 -8.43 9.35 -20.19
CA PRO A 231 -8.62 7.94 -20.39
C PRO A 231 -9.11 7.76 -21.81
N ASN A 232 -8.18 7.55 -22.73
CA ASN A 232 -8.54 6.99 -24.01
C ASN A 232 -8.81 5.51 -23.72
N ALA A 233 -10.03 5.25 -23.30
CA ALA A 233 -10.37 3.95 -22.81
C ALA A 233 -11.56 3.39 -23.52
N ALA A 234 -11.25 2.65 -24.51
CA ALA A 234 -11.92 1.35 -24.63
C ALA A 234 -11.71 0.58 -23.31
N GLU A 235 -12.77 -0.05 -22.78
CA GLU A 235 -12.71 -1.05 -21.73
C GLU A 235 -11.48 -1.94 -21.97
N PRO A 236 -10.55 -2.12 -20.99
CA PRO A 236 -9.35 -2.89 -21.27
C PRO A 236 -9.78 -4.26 -21.80
N PRO A 237 -9.24 -4.72 -22.93
CA PRO A 237 -9.65 -5.98 -23.54
C PRO A 237 -9.53 -7.08 -22.49
N ARG A 238 -10.54 -7.94 -22.42
CA ARG A 238 -10.47 -9.12 -21.56
C ARG A 238 -9.17 -9.87 -21.88
N PRO A 239 -8.41 -10.36 -20.90
CA PRO A 239 -7.07 -10.96 -21.13
C PRO A 239 -7.03 -12.01 -22.23
N GLN A 240 -8.13 -12.72 -22.45
CA GLN A 240 -8.28 -13.76 -23.47
C GLN A 240 -8.31 -13.22 -24.92
N GLY A 241 -8.50 -11.93 -25.13
CA GLY A 241 -8.56 -11.30 -26.45
C GLY A 241 -7.33 -10.48 -26.83
N ASP A 242 -6.28 -10.38 -26.00
CA ASP A 242 -5.06 -9.63 -26.34
C ASP A 242 -4.24 -10.41 -27.38
N PRO A 243 -4.08 -9.90 -28.63
CA PRO A 243 -3.33 -10.61 -29.66
C PRO A 243 -1.87 -10.86 -29.30
N ARG A 244 -1.27 -9.96 -28.49
CA ARG A 244 0.12 -10.10 -28.02
C ARG A 244 0.25 -11.32 -27.11
N LEU A 245 -0.73 -11.51 -26.21
CA LEU A 245 -0.77 -12.64 -25.31
C LEU A 245 -0.91 -13.96 -26.07
N GLN A 246 -1.79 -14.01 -27.08
CA GLN A 246 -1.98 -15.18 -27.95
C GLN A 246 -0.69 -15.52 -28.72
N ALA A 247 0.00 -14.51 -29.26
CA ALA A 247 1.28 -14.70 -29.94
C ALA A 247 2.35 -15.27 -29.00
N LEU A 248 2.40 -14.82 -27.76
CA LEU A 248 3.34 -15.31 -26.75
C LEU A 248 2.97 -16.73 -26.28
N GLN A 249 1.69 -17.06 -26.19
CA GLN A 249 1.24 -18.42 -25.89
C GLN A 249 1.67 -19.42 -26.99
N ALA A 250 1.61 -19.01 -28.25
CA ALA A 250 2.15 -19.81 -29.34
C ALA A 250 3.67 -20.01 -29.27
N GLN A 251 4.38 -19.15 -28.54
CA GLN A 251 5.84 -19.24 -28.28
C GLN A 251 6.19 -19.92 -26.96
N GLY A 252 5.21 -20.48 -26.25
CA GLY A 252 5.44 -21.25 -25.02
C GLY A 252 5.08 -20.57 -23.72
N LEU A 253 4.48 -19.36 -23.74
CA LEU A 253 3.89 -18.79 -22.53
C LEU A 253 2.65 -19.60 -22.14
N GLN A 254 2.57 -20.05 -20.90
CA GLN A 254 1.42 -20.80 -20.40
C GLN A 254 0.74 -20.01 -19.29
N LEU A 255 -0.59 -19.89 -19.38
CA LEU A 255 -1.46 -19.32 -18.35
C LEU A 255 -2.42 -20.41 -17.91
N GLN A 256 -2.34 -20.83 -16.67
CA GLN A 256 -3.17 -21.90 -16.12
C GLN A 256 -3.95 -21.41 -14.91
N ARG A 257 -5.19 -21.84 -14.81
CA ARG A 257 -6.05 -21.64 -13.65
C ARG A 257 -6.71 -22.95 -13.30
N GLN A 258 -6.43 -23.47 -12.10
CA GLN A 258 -6.89 -24.78 -11.68
C GLN A 258 -7.27 -24.77 -10.20
N ILE A 259 -8.13 -25.71 -9.81
CA ILE A 259 -8.47 -25.97 -8.42
C ILE A 259 -7.71 -27.24 -7.99
N LEU A 260 -6.87 -27.10 -6.98
CA LEU A 260 -6.08 -28.19 -6.41
C LEU A 260 -6.50 -28.41 -4.96
N SER A 261 -6.42 -29.66 -4.49
CA SER A 261 -6.67 -30.00 -3.09
C SER A 261 -5.34 -30.05 -2.33
N SER A 262 -5.27 -29.38 -1.19
CA SER A 262 -4.12 -29.42 -0.28
C SER A 262 -4.58 -29.10 1.15
N GLY A 263 -4.04 -29.81 2.15
CA GLY A 263 -4.35 -29.55 3.56
C GLY A 263 -5.85 -29.67 3.91
N GLY A 264 -6.61 -30.51 3.18
CA GLY A 264 -8.05 -30.67 3.39
C GLY A 264 -8.90 -29.52 2.85
N GLN A 265 -8.33 -28.55 2.12
CA GLN A 265 -9.04 -27.44 1.47
C GLN A 265 -8.81 -27.43 -0.05
N GLN A 266 -9.75 -26.81 -0.75
CA GLN A 266 -9.61 -26.53 -2.18
C GLN A 266 -8.93 -25.16 -2.37
N LEU A 267 -7.89 -25.14 -3.22
CA LEU A 267 -7.09 -23.97 -3.54
C LEU A 267 -7.27 -23.61 -5.00
N LEU A 268 -7.61 -22.37 -5.27
CA LEU A 268 -7.52 -21.79 -6.59
C LEU A 268 -6.08 -21.36 -6.86
N VAL A 269 -5.44 -22.02 -7.80
CA VAL A 269 -4.06 -21.78 -8.21
C VAL A 269 -4.04 -21.17 -9.61
N ASN A 270 -3.46 -19.98 -9.74
CA ASN A 270 -3.17 -19.39 -11.03
C ASN A 270 -1.65 -19.42 -11.22
N SER A 271 -1.19 -19.92 -12.34
CA SER A 271 0.22 -19.95 -12.70
C SER A 271 0.48 -19.38 -14.08
N VAL A 272 1.58 -18.65 -14.19
CA VAL A 272 2.16 -18.17 -15.44
C VAL A 272 3.51 -18.86 -15.56
N GLN A 273 3.75 -19.53 -16.69
CA GLN A 273 4.95 -20.36 -16.92
C GLN A 273 5.57 -19.99 -18.26
N LEU A 274 6.87 -19.82 -18.29
CA LEU A 274 7.62 -19.56 -19.52
C LEU A 274 9.11 -19.95 -19.39
N ASP A 275 9.70 -20.35 -20.50
CA ASP A 275 11.16 -20.38 -20.61
C ASP A 275 11.65 -18.99 -21.04
N PRO A 276 12.39 -18.25 -20.18
CA PRO A 276 12.83 -16.89 -20.49
C PRO A 276 13.83 -16.82 -21.65
N ARG A 277 14.36 -17.96 -22.10
CA ARG A 277 15.26 -18.04 -23.27
C ARG A 277 14.48 -18.10 -24.59
N GLN A 278 13.23 -18.61 -24.56
CA GLN A 278 12.40 -18.84 -25.74
C GLN A 278 11.32 -17.77 -25.91
N VAL A 279 10.65 -17.43 -24.83
CA VAL A 279 9.59 -16.42 -24.85
C VAL A 279 10.23 -15.03 -24.77
N PRO A 280 9.89 -14.10 -25.69
CA PRO A 280 10.51 -12.76 -25.72
C PRO A 280 9.93 -11.83 -24.64
N LEU A 281 9.91 -12.31 -23.41
CA LEU A 281 9.57 -11.57 -22.21
C LEU A 281 10.78 -11.51 -21.28
N GLU A 282 10.91 -10.39 -20.60
CA GLU A 282 11.95 -10.15 -19.59
C GLU A 282 11.31 -9.96 -18.23
N LEU A 283 11.85 -10.63 -17.21
CA LEU A 283 11.46 -10.39 -15.83
C LEU A 283 12.05 -9.08 -15.34
N ARG A 284 11.23 -8.19 -14.83
CA ARG A 284 11.63 -6.89 -14.25
C ARG A 284 11.02 -6.66 -12.89
N THR A 285 11.73 -5.90 -12.06
CA THR A 285 11.15 -5.30 -10.86
C THR A 285 10.20 -4.19 -11.29
N LEU A 286 9.02 -4.14 -10.68
CA LEU A 286 8.06 -3.06 -10.86
C LEU A 286 8.09 -2.20 -9.60
N ASN A 287 8.42 -0.93 -9.74
CA ASN A 287 8.50 0.01 -8.63
C ASN A 287 7.97 1.38 -9.03
N ARG A 288 7.81 2.27 -8.06
CA ARG A 288 7.33 3.62 -8.31
C ARG A 288 8.48 4.49 -8.83
N PRO A 289 8.29 5.28 -9.90
CA PRO A 289 9.32 6.18 -10.41
C PRO A 289 9.67 7.30 -9.42
N SER A 290 8.77 7.62 -8.48
CA SER A 290 8.97 8.65 -7.45
C SER A 290 9.84 8.23 -6.26
N GLY A 291 10.43 7.03 -6.28
CA GLY A 291 11.28 6.50 -5.22
C GLY A 291 10.58 5.48 -4.31
N MET A 292 11.27 5.11 -3.22
CA MET A 292 10.91 3.99 -2.36
C MET A 292 9.82 4.32 -1.32
N GLN A 293 9.27 5.52 -1.31
CA GLN A 293 8.23 5.88 -0.35
C GLN A 293 6.83 5.79 -0.98
N GLY A 294 5.92 5.05 -0.37
CA GLY A 294 4.52 4.96 -0.79
C GLY A 294 4.15 3.65 -1.48
N LEU A 295 2.90 3.55 -1.90
CA LEU A 295 2.30 2.37 -2.52
C LEU A 295 1.60 2.78 -3.83
N SER A 296 1.43 1.81 -4.73
CA SER A 296 0.62 1.93 -5.95
C SER A 296 -0.19 0.67 -6.18
N SER A 297 -1.24 0.73 -6.99
CA SER A 297 -1.90 -0.50 -7.43
C SER A 297 -0.94 -1.34 -8.29
N LEU A 298 -1.05 -2.66 -8.22
CA LEU A 298 -0.22 -3.55 -9.05
C LEU A 298 -0.45 -3.27 -10.54
N ASN A 299 -1.69 -2.97 -10.91
CA ASN A 299 -2.05 -2.64 -12.30
C ASN A 299 -1.35 -1.35 -12.78
N GLN A 300 -1.23 -0.34 -11.92
CA GLN A 300 -0.50 0.88 -12.25
C GLN A 300 1.00 0.61 -12.42
N LEU A 301 1.62 -0.14 -11.51
CA LEU A 301 3.03 -0.53 -11.64
C LEU A 301 3.27 -1.30 -12.94
N ALA A 302 2.36 -2.23 -13.29
CA ALA A 302 2.44 -2.98 -14.55
C ALA A 302 2.36 -2.07 -15.79
N ARG A 303 1.43 -1.10 -15.79
CA ARG A 303 1.28 -0.15 -16.92
C ARG A 303 2.49 0.76 -17.08
N GLN A 304 3.05 1.28 -16.00
CA GLN A 304 4.22 2.17 -16.03
C GLN A 304 5.43 1.50 -16.67
N GLU A 305 5.63 0.22 -16.39
CA GLU A 305 6.72 -0.58 -16.97
C GLU A 305 6.30 -1.36 -18.23
N GLN A 306 5.08 -1.15 -18.74
CA GLN A 306 4.52 -1.87 -19.89
C GLN A 306 4.53 -3.40 -19.73
N ALA A 307 4.41 -3.89 -18.51
CA ALA A 307 4.37 -5.31 -18.22
C ALA A 307 3.04 -5.92 -18.70
N LEU A 308 3.11 -6.97 -19.50
CA LEU A 308 1.94 -7.72 -19.95
C LEU A 308 1.36 -8.61 -18.84
N ILE A 309 2.22 -9.07 -17.94
CA ILE A 309 1.87 -9.89 -16.80
C ILE A 309 2.63 -9.36 -15.59
N ALA A 310 1.96 -9.28 -14.44
CA ALA A 310 2.61 -8.87 -13.21
C ALA A 310 2.02 -9.57 -11.99
N ILE A 311 2.87 -9.84 -11.00
CA ILE A 311 2.50 -10.25 -9.63
C ILE A 311 3.05 -9.23 -8.64
N ASN A 312 2.44 -9.12 -7.46
CA ASN A 312 3.01 -8.33 -6.37
C ASN A 312 4.36 -8.90 -5.93
N GLY A 313 5.21 -8.06 -5.39
CA GLY A 313 6.59 -8.40 -5.04
C GLY A 313 6.83 -8.61 -3.54
N GLY A 314 7.93 -8.03 -3.05
CA GLY A 314 8.40 -8.18 -1.69
C GLY A 314 7.59 -7.39 -0.66
N TYR A 315 7.97 -7.60 0.61
CA TYR A 315 7.29 -7.01 1.77
C TYR A 315 7.52 -5.50 1.90
N PHE A 316 6.59 -4.85 2.57
CA PHE A 316 6.68 -3.45 2.95
C PHE A 316 6.06 -3.21 4.32
N ASN A 317 6.48 -2.15 4.98
CA ASN A 317 5.85 -1.69 6.22
C ASN A 317 4.50 -1.05 5.87
N ARG A 318 3.42 -1.63 6.37
CA ARG A 318 2.05 -1.20 6.03
C ARG A 318 1.67 0.12 6.68
N VAL A 319 2.38 0.54 7.72
CA VAL A 319 2.14 1.81 8.42
C VAL A 319 2.81 2.96 7.69
N ASN A 320 4.14 2.91 7.53
CA ASN A 320 4.91 3.99 6.92
C ASN A 320 5.11 3.83 5.39
N ARG A 321 4.65 2.71 4.80
CA ARG A 321 4.68 2.41 3.35
C ARG A 321 6.10 2.38 2.77
N LEU A 322 7.06 1.91 3.57
CA LEU A 322 8.46 1.80 3.21
C LEU A 322 8.85 0.35 2.90
N PRO A 323 9.85 0.09 2.03
CA PRO A 323 10.25 -1.25 1.64
C PRO A 323 10.87 -2.03 2.79
N LEU A 324 10.62 -3.35 2.81
CA LEU A 324 11.16 -4.31 3.77
C LEU A 324 11.80 -5.49 3.03
N GLY A 325 12.99 -5.32 2.48
CA GLY A 325 13.71 -6.38 1.80
C GLY A 325 14.49 -5.91 0.59
N ALA A 326 15.20 -6.85 -0.02
CA ALA A 326 16.09 -6.60 -1.13
C ALA A 326 15.34 -6.16 -2.41
N MET A 327 15.79 -5.08 -3.00
CA MET A 327 15.45 -4.66 -4.36
C MET A 327 16.72 -4.14 -5.03
N ARG A 328 17.14 -4.79 -6.10
CA ARG A 328 18.28 -4.37 -6.90
C ARG A 328 17.90 -4.31 -8.36
N GLU A 329 18.26 -3.23 -9.02
CA GLU A 329 17.98 -3.02 -10.43
C GLU A 329 19.21 -2.46 -11.13
N GLN A 330 19.58 -3.08 -12.25
CA GLN A 330 20.76 -2.69 -13.02
C GLN A 330 22.03 -2.53 -12.14
N GLY A 331 22.20 -3.42 -11.16
CA GLY A 331 23.33 -3.40 -10.24
C GLY A 331 23.26 -2.39 -9.09
N ARG A 332 22.21 -1.58 -8.98
CA ARG A 332 22.01 -0.60 -7.90
C ARG A 332 21.04 -1.12 -6.84
N TRP A 333 21.35 -0.94 -5.57
CA TRP A 333 20.45 -1.28 -4.47
C TRP A 333 19.41 -0.19 -4.25
N LEU A 334 18.18 -0.42 -4.70
CA LEU A 334 17.02 0.42 -4.41
C LEU A 334 16.58 0.24 -2.94
N SER A 335 16.70 -1.00 -2.43
CA SER A 335 16.52 -1.36 -1.03
C SER A 335 17.38 -2.57 -0.70
N GLY A 336 18.03 -2.57 0.45
CA GLY A 336 18.92 -3.66 0.89
C GLY A 336 18.15 -4.86 1.46
N PRO A 337 18.78 -6.04 1.47
CA PRO A 337 18.24 -7.22 2.15
C PRO A 337 18.16 -7.01 3.65
N ILE A 338 17.23 -7.71 4.30
CA ILE A 338 17.04 -7.72 5.75
C ILE A 338 16.94 -9.16 6.27
N LEU A 339 17.35 -9.40 7.51
CA LEU A 339 17.11 -10.64 8.27
C LEU A 339 17.54 -11.93 7.55
N ASN A 340 18.47 -11.85 6.63
CA ASN A 340 18.91 -12.99 5.79
C ASN A 340 17.74 -13.74 5.13
N ARG A 341 16.74 -13.00 4.65
CA ARG A 341 15.54 -13.54 4.01
C ARG A 341 15.83 -14.10 2.64
N GLY A 342 14.95 -15.00 2.20
CA GLY A 342 14.96 -15.52 0.83
C GLY A 342 14.84 -14.41 -0.21
N ALA A 343 15.55 -14.58 -1.32
CA ALA A 343 15.55 -13.68 -2.46
C ALA A 343 15.71 -14.46 -3.77
N ILE A 344 15.34 -13.82 -4.87
CA ILE A 344 15.71 -14.22 -6.24
C ILE A 344 16.68 -13.22 -6.83
N GLY A 345 17.60 -13.69 -7.67
CA GLY A 345 18.50 -12.85 -8.46
C GLY A 345 18.59 -13.36 -9.89
N TRP A 346 18.55 -12.44 -10.87
CA TRP A 346 18.56 -12.83 -12.29
C TRP A 346 19.29 -11.82 -13.18
N SER A 347 19.66 -12.29 -14.37
CA SER A 347 20.06 -11.48 -15.52
C SER A 347 19.00 -11.61 -16.61
N ALA A 348 19.00 -10.68 -17.56
CA ALA A 348 18.04 -10.70 -18.67
C ALA A 348 18.13 -12.02 -19.46
N GLY A 349 16.98 -12.67 -19.71
CA GLY A 349 16.90 -13.92 -20.45
C GLY A 349 17.37 -15.17 -19.70
N GLU A 350 17.75 -15.08 -18.42
CA GLU A 350 18.12 -16.20 -17.58
C GLU A 350 16.99 -16.60 -16.62
N LEU A 351 17.01 -17.86 -16.18
CA LEU A 351 16.21 -18.29 -15.04
C LEU A 351 16.73 -17.63 -13.76
N PRO A 352 15.83 -17.19 -12.86
CA PRO A 352 16.24 -16.67 -11.56
C PRO A 352 16.95 -17.74 -10.73
N GLN A 353 17.93 -17.33 -9.96
CA GLN A 353 18.56 -18.11 -8.89
C GLN A 353 17.89 -17.77 -7.57
N PHE A 354 17.85 -18.73 -6.65
CA PHE A 354 17.14 -18.61 -5.37
C PHE A 354 18.09 -18.90 -4.22
N ASP A 355 18.14 -18.02 -3.23
CA ASP A 355 18.95 -18.22 -2.04
C ASP A 355 18.50 -17.28 -0.91
N ARG A 356 19.04 -17.45 0.29
CA ARG A 356 18.97 -16.45 1.34
C ARG A 356 20.04 -15.39 1.13
N LEU A 357 19.70 -14.14 1.44
CA LEU A 357 20.57 -13.02 1.11
C LEU A 357 20.69 -12.04 2.29
N SER A 358 21.94 -11.77 2.65
CA SER A 358 22.33 -10.65 3.48
C SER A 358 23.40 -9.80 2.80
N LEU A 359 23.53 -8.56 3.26
CA LEU A 359 24.53 -7.61 2.79
C LEU A 359 25.32 -7.13 4.00
N GLU A 360 26.63 -7.40 4.00
CA GLU A 360 27.57 -6.89 4.99
C GLU A 360 28.19 -5.61 4.42
N GLU A 361 27.82 -4.49 4.97
CA GLU A 361 28.39 -3.20 4.61
C GLU A 361 29.05 -2.50 5.78
N SER A 362 30.09 -1.75 5.49
CA SER A 362 30.76 -0.89 6.45
C SER A 362 31.32 0.35 5.78
N VAL A 363 31.38 1.43 6.54
CA VAL A 363 32.15 2.61 6.19
C VAL A 363 33.51 2.50 6.89
N GLU A 364 34.57 2.79 6.17
CA GLU A 364 35.95 2.86 6.68
C GLU A 364 36.43 4.30 6.58
N ASP A 365 36.92 4.85 7.66
CA ASP A 365 37.46 6.21 7.73
C ASP A 365 38.99 6.26 7.41
N SER A 366 39.58 7.44 7.44
CA SER A 366 41.01 7.66 7.16
C SER A 366 41.93 7.01 8.19
N GLN A 367 41.43 6.64 9.37
CA GLN A 367 42.16 5.92 10.41
C GLN A 367 41.99 4.41 10.29
N GLN A 368 41.36 3.90 9.21
CA GLN A 368 41.04 2.50 8.97
C GLN A 368 40.06 1.92 9.99
N GLN A 369 39.36 2.76 10.74
CA GLN A 369 38.29 2.33 11.63
C GLN A 369 37.05 1.99 10.81
N ARG A 370 36.42 0.84 11.12
CA ARG A 370 35.24 0.33 10.41
C ARG A 370 33.99 0.49 11.24
N TRP A 371 32.96 1.02 10.57
CA TRP A 371 31.66 1.29 11.12
C TRP A 371 30.61 0.48 10.33
N PRO A 372 29.98 -0.54 10.93
CA PRO A 372 29.02 -1.38 10.22
C PRO A 372 27.76 -0.59 9.84
N ILE A 373 27.26 -0.81 8.63
CA ILE A 373 25.99 -0.30 8.12
C ILE A 373 24.92 -1.38 8.32
N ALA A 374 23.91 -1.10 9.12
CA ALA A 374 22.84 -2.04 9.44
C ALA A 374 21.79 -2.18 8.33
N SER A 375 21.60 -1.14 7.51
CA SER A 375 20.59 -1.17 6.44
C SER A 375 20.91 -0.20 5.30
N VAL A 376 20.36 -0.50 4.12
CA VAL A 376 20.56 0.24 2.86
C VAL A 376 19.19 0.58 2.29
N ASN A 377 18.88 1.87 2.13
CA ASN A 377 17.62 2.34 1.53
C ASN A 377 16.39 1.54 2.06
N SER A 378 16.29 1.33 3.37
CA SER A 378 15.33 0.40 3.94
C SER A 378 14.38 1.09 4.92
N GLY A 379 13.12 0.68 4.90
CA GLY A 379 12.13 0.99 5.93
C GLY A 379 12.23 0.11 7.17
N TYR A 380 13.13 -0.88 7.17
CA TYR A 380 13.42 -1.70 8.34
C TYR A 380 14.35 -0.94 9.29
N VAL A 381 13.75 -0.39 10.34
CA VAL A 381 14.49 0.45 11.29
C VAL A 381 15.25 -0.43 12.27
N GLN A 382 16.57 -0.24 12.31
CA GLN A 382 17.48 -0.88 13.26
C GLN A 382 18.33 0.16 13.96
N LYS A 383 18.81 -0.18 15.17
CA LYS A 383 19.85 0.58 15.85
C LYS A 383 21.16 0.49 15.06
N GLY A 384 21.94 1.56 15.01
CA GLY A 384 23.20 1.63 14.30
C GLY A 384 23.18 2.58 13.12
N LEU A 385 24.08 2.38 12.17
CA LEU A 385 24.17 3.21 10.98
C LEU A 385 23.31 2.63 9.86
N ALA A 386 22.64 3.50 9.14
CA ALA A 386 21.94 3.19 7.90
C ALA A 386 22.44 4.10 6.78
N ARG A 387 22.43 3.63 5.54
CA ARG A 387 22.75 4.49 4.40
C ARG A 387 21.59 4.67 3.44
N TYR A 388 21.51 5.87 2.89
CA TYR A 388 20.52 6.25 1.88
C TYR A 388 21.21 6.89 0.68
N THR A 389 20.68 6.62 -0.51
CA THR A 389 21.14 7.15 -1.80
C THR A 389 19.99 7.80 -2.54
N ALA A 390 20.25 8.44 -3.69
CA ALA A 390 19.21 8.98 -4.57
C ALA A 390 18.19 7.93 -5.02
N ASP A 391 18.52 6.63 -4.97
CA ASP A 391 17.57 5.54 -5.28
C ASP A 391 16.44 5.43 -4.24
N TRP A 392 16.62 5.93 -3.01
CA TRP A 392 15.55 6.08 -2.02
C TRP A 392 14.47 7.06 -2.49
N GLY A 393 14.87 8.08 -3.20
CA GLY A 393 14.04 9.18 -3.67
C GLY A 393 14.81 10.49 -3.62
N PRO A 394 14.21 11.59 -4.10
CA PRO A 394 14.90 12.89 -4.23
C PRO A 394 15.23 13.52 -2.87
N ARG A 395 14.66 13.01 -1.79
CA ARG A 395 14.80 13.54 -0.43
C ARG A 395 14.70 12.45 0.62
N TYR A 396 15.54 12.48 1.62
CA TYR A 396 15.41 11.68 2.84
C TYR A 396 14.75 12.52 3.93
N GLN A 397 13.81 11.95 4.64
CA GLN A 397 13.23 12.50 5.87
C GLN A 397 13.41 11.49 7.00
N ALA A 398 13.71 11.96 8.21
CA ALA A 398 13.93 11.09 9.35
C ALA A 398 12.75 10.13 9.58
N ILE A 399 13.06 8.84 9.73
CA ILE A 399 12.05 7.78 9.92
C ILE A 399 11.66 7.67 11.40
N THR A 400 12.62 7.89 12.32
CA THR A 400 12.38 7.78 13.77
C THR A 400 12.22 9.14 14.45
N GLY A 401 12.51 10.23 13.76
CA GLY A 401 12.47 11.59 14.31
C GLY A 401 13.65 11.94 15.23
N THR A 402 14.49 10.97 15.61
CA THR A 402 15.65 11.14 16.51
C THR A 402 16.92 10.63 15.84
N GLU A 403 17.26 11.20 14.69
CA GLU A 403 18.36 10.78 13.83
C GLU A 403 19.34 11.93 13.62
N MET A 404 20.62 11.60 13.52
CA MET A 404 21.68 12.47 13.05
C MET A 404 22.36 11.82 11.83
N GLY A 405 23.09 12.59 11.02
CA GLY A 405 23.69 12.00 9.83
C GLY A 405 24.74 12.87 9.16
N VAL A 406 25.40 12.28 8.15
CA VAL A 406 26.35 12.99 7.28
C VAL A 406 26.07 12.67 5.82
N VAL A 407 26.16 13.67 4.96
CA VAL A 407 26.17 13.51 3.50
C VAL A 407 27.60 13.37 3.05
N VAL A 408 27.88 12.29 2.31
CA VAL A 408 29.19 12.00 1.71
C VAL A 408 29.07 12.06 0.20
N ARG A 409 29.97 12.77 -0.46
CA ARG A 409 30.07 12.87 -1.91
C ARG A 409 31.53 12.70 -2.34
N GLY A 410 31.77 11.83 -3.34
CA GLY A 410 33.12 11.54 -3.79
C GLY A 410 34.05 11.01 -2.68
N GLY A 411 33.49 10.31 -1.69
CA GLY A 411 34.22 9.79 -0.54
C GLY A 411 34.61 10.84 0.50
N SER A 412 34.10 12.07 0.43
CA SER A 412 34.33 13.12 1.42
C SER A 412 33.02 13.58 2.07
N VAL A 413 33.00 13.75 3.38
CA VAL A 413 31.87 14.32 4.12
C VAL A 413 31.69 15.78 3.70
N GLN A 414 30.49 16.11 3.20
CA GLN A 414 30.15 17.45 2.75
C GLN A 414 29.42 18.24 3.82
N GLN A 415 28.51 17.57 4.52
CA GLN A 415 27.64 18.19 5.52
C GLN A 415 27.32 17.19 6.64
N ARG A 416 27.22 17.70 7.85
CA ARG A 416 26.74 17.00 9.03
C ARG A 416 25.41 17.57 9.45
N TYR A 417 24.52 16.72 9.90
CA TYR A 417 23.20 17.04 10.43
C TYR A 417 23.11 16.53 11.87
N GLU A 418 22.80 17.42 12.78
CA GLU A 418 22.61 17.12 14.18
C GLU A 418 21.21 16.51 14.45
N LEU A 419 20.98 16.11 15.69
CA LEU A 419 19.73 15.49 16.11
C LEU A 419 18.53 16.40 15.81
N GLY A 420 17.55 15.87 15.07
CA GLY A 420 16.33 16.58 14.68
C GLY A 420 16.43 17.31 13.34
N GLU A 421 17.60 17.67 12.86
CA GLU A 421 17.74 18.41 11.59
C GLU A 421 17.32 17.60 10.36
N LEU A 422 17.41 16.27 10.44
CA LEU A 422 16.92 15.38 9.38
C LEU A 422 15.38 15.34 9.25
N ASN A 423 14.64 15.88 10.23
CA ASN A 423 13.18 15.92 10.20
C ASN A 423 12.64 16.84 9.10
N ASP A 424 13.35 17.92 8.77
CA ASP A 424 12.99 18.84 7.69
C ASP A 424 13.29 18.26 6.30
N GLY A 425 13.97 17.12 6.27
CA GLY A 425 14.35 16.38 5.09
C GLY A 425 15.61 16.91 4.41
N VAL A 426 16.41 15.99 3.88
CA VAL A 426 17.69 16.25 3.22
C VAL A 426 17.60 15.86 1.75
N PRO A 427 17.93 16.72 0.79
CA PRO A 427 18.02 16.35 -0.62
C PRO A 427 19.06 15.24 -0.84
N LEU A 428 18.75 14.28 -1.69
CA LEU A 428 19.64 13.22 -2.13
C LEU A 428 19.91 13.38 -3.63
N ALA A 429 21.06 13.94 -3.97
CA ALA A 429 21.50 14.05 -5.36
C ALA A 429 22.17 12.75 -5.84
N ALA A 430 22.26 12.59 -7.16
CA ALA A 430 23.00 11.47 -7.74
C ALA A 430 24.46 11.49 -7.26
N GLY A 431 24.94 10.35 -6.75
CA GLY A 431 26.27 10.20 -6.17
C GLY A 431 26.38 10.58 -4.68
N ASP A 432 25.30 11.08 -4.07
CA ASP A 432 25.27 11.29 -2.61
C ASP A 432 25.06 9.98 -1.87
N LEU A 433 25.74 9.89 -0.72
CA LEU A 433 25.57 8.86 0.27
C LEU A 433 25.25 9.55 1.60
N LEU A 434 24.00 9.44 2.05
CA LEU A 434 23.63 9.89 3.39
C LEU A 434 23.80 8.72 4.37
N ILE A 435 24.63 8.89 5.37
CA ILE A 435 24.80 7.95 6.50
C ILE A 435 24.02 8.51 7.69
N VAL A 436 23.11 7.71 8.21
CA VAL A 436 22.20 8.09 9.31
C VAL A 436 22.47 7.21 10.52
N ALA A 437 22.59 7.80 11.70
CA ALA A 437 22.73 7.11 12.98
C ALA A 437 21.40 7.08 13.74
N ARG A 438 21.06 5.91 14.31
CA ARG A 438 19.82 5.62 15.03
C ARG A 438 20.04 4.90 16.34
N GLY A 439 19.09 5.07 17.28
CA GLY A 439 19.07 4.31 18.52
C GLY A 439 20.29 4.53 19.41
N GLY A 440 20.80 5.77 19.47
CA GLY A 440 21.99 6.13 20.25
C GLY A 440 23.33 5.82 19.57
N ALA A 441 23.32 5.41 18.29
CA ALA A 441 24.54 5.40 17.49
C ALA A 441 24.97 6.83 17.15
N ASN A 442 26.24 7.01 16.80
CA ASN A 442 26.83 8.31 16.48
C ASN A 442 27.46 8.29 15.09
N VAL A 443 27.56 9.46 14.47
CA VAL A 443 28.37 9.76 13.29
C VAL A 443 29.51 10.68 13.75
N PRO A 444 30.74 10.16 13.94
CA PRO A 444 31.85 10.96 14.50
C PRO A 444 32.47 11.93 13.49
N TRP A 445 32.17 11.76 12.22
CA TRP A 445 32.84 12.45 11.13
C TRP A 445 32.38 13.89 10.97
N GLN A 446 33.31 14.74 10.54
CA GLN A 446 33.12 16.16 10.28
C GLN A 446 33.24 16.44 8.77
N PRO A 447 32.72 17.59 8.27
CA PRO A 447 32.95 18.03 6.89
C PRO A 447 34.46 18.02 6.56
N GLY A 448 34.81 17.40 5.42
CA GLY A 448 36.17 17.19 4.96
C GLY A 448 36.74 15.80 5.25
N ASP A 449 36.19 15.03 6.20
CA ASP A 449 36.65 13.67 6.49
C ASP A 449 36.46 12.74 5.28
N ARG A 450 37.38 11.80 5.14
CA ARG A 450 37.36 10.81 4.04
C ARG A 450 36.77 9.50 4.53
N LEU A 451 35.80 8.99 3.74
CA LEU A 451 35.10 7.74 4.00
C LEU A 451 35.11 6.86 2.76
N SER A 452 35.28 5.56 2.94
CA SER A 452 35.14 4.56 1.90
C SER A 452 34.08 3.51 2.26
N LEU A 453 33.21 3.14 1.33
CA LEU A 453 32.18 2.13 1.51
C LEU A 453 32.76 0.76 1.09
N ARG A 454 32.61 -0.22 1.96
CA ARG A 454 32.87 -1.63 1.68
C ARG A 454 31.55 -2.40 1.72
N SER A 455 31.33 -3.27 0.75
CA SER A 455 30.11 -4.05 0.62
C SER A 455 30.42 -5.47 0.18
N ARG A 456 29.83 -6.46 0.85
CA ARG A 456 29.94 -7.88 0.55
C ARG A 456 28.58 -8.54 0.69
N SER A 457 28.22 -9.35 -0.29
CA SER A 457 27.01 -10.16 -0.26
C SER A 457 27.30 -11.56 0.30
N SER A 458 26.38 -12.13 1.08
CA SER A 458 26.46 -13.51 1.59
C SER A 458 26.21 -14.56 0.51
N SER A 459 25.65 -14.18 -0.62
CA SER A 459 25.26 -15.06 -1.73
C SER A 459 25.62 -14.43 -3.07
N PRO A 460 25.92 -15.25 -4.12
CA PRO A 460 26.09 -14.78 -5.50
C PRO A 460 24.91 -13.96 -6.04
N LEU A 461 23.72 -14.07 -5.45
CA LEU A 461 22.55 -13.26 -5.82
C LEU A 461 22.85 -11.76 -5.74
N GLY A 462 23.63 -11.33 -4.75
CA GLY A 462 24.01 -9.93 -4.60
C GLY A 462 24.88 -9.37 -5.72
N LEU A 463 25.40 -10.22 -6.62
CA LEU A 463 26.15 -9.83 -7.82
C LEU A 463 25.26 -9.75 -9.07
N LYS A 464 24.04 -10.33 -9.03
CA LYS A 464 23.09 -10.26 -10.15
C LYS A 464 22.63 -8.82 -10.39
N PRO A 465 22.39 -8.41 -11.65
CA PRO A 465 21.91 -7.07 -11.95
C PRO A 465 20.53 -6.77 -11.34
N HIS A 466 19.69 -7.79 -11.23
CA HIS A 466 18.36 -7.69 -10.64
C HIS A 466 18.22 -8.65 -9.47
N VAL A 467 17.63 -8.16 -8.36
CA VAL A 467 17.31 -8.95 -7.16
C VAL A 467 15.97 -8.50 -6.61
N MET A 468 15.15 -9.48 -6.20
CA MET A 468 13.92 -9.23 -5.43
C MET A 468 13.93 -10.10 -4.18
N GLY A 469 13.82 -9.47 -3.02
CA GLY A 469 13.66 -10.11 -1.73
C GLY A 469 12.21 -10.47 -1.46
N GLY A 470 12.02 -11.56 -0.75
CA GLY A 470 10.73 -12.05 -0.28
C GLY A 470 10.91 -12.81 1.03
N GLY A 471 10.48 -14.04 1.03
CA GLY A 471 10.64 -14.98 2.13
C GLY A 471 9.31 -15.48 2.70
N PRO A 472 9.33 -16.59 3.43
CA PRO A 472 10.45 -17.51 3.53
C PRO A 472 10.79 -18.18 2.20
N LEU A 473 12.07 -18.62 2.06
CA LEU A 473 12.44 -19.52 0.99
C LEU A 473 11.76 -20.85 1.20
N LEU A 474 10.97 -21.30 0.22
CA LEU A 474 10.11 -22.49 0.34
C LEU A 474 10.82 -23.75 -0.16
N LEU A 475 11.37 -23.67 -1.39
CA LEU A 475 12.05 -24.78 -2.05
C LEU A 475 13.42 -24.32 -2.52
N GLN A 476 14.39 -25.24 -2.45
CA GLN A 476 15.72 -25.10 -3.04
C GLN A 476 16.23 -26.48 -3.48
N ASN A 477 16.62 -26.60 -4.75
CA ASN A 477 17.11 -27.85 -5.35
C ASN A 477 16.14 -29.04 -5.11
N GLY A 478 14.85 -28.85 -5.27
CA GLY A 478 13.79 -29.85 -5.12
C GLY A 478 13.46 -30.25 -3.68
N ARG A 479 14.06 -29.58 -2.68
CA ARG A 479 13.84 -29.84 -1.26
C ARG A 479 13.08 -28.69 -0.60
N VAL A 480 12.19 -29.03 0.32
CA VAL A 480 11.57 -28.02 1.19
C VAL A 480 12.62 -27.53 2.18
N VAL A 481 12.93 -26.22 2.12
CA VAL A 481 13.93 -25.55 2.97
C VAL A 481 13.32 -24.48 3.87
N LEU A 482 11.99 -24.53 4.04
CA LEU A 482 11.22 -23.56 4.83
C LEU A 482 11.75 -23.48 6.26
N ASN A 483 12.37 -22.35 6.58
CA ASN A 483 12.81 -21.98 7.93
C ASN A 483 12.51 -20.50 8.19
N GLY A 484 11.22 -20.18 8.25
CA GLY A 484 10.78 -18.79 8.38
C GLY A 484 11.19 -18.13 9.70
N ALA A 485 11.35 -18.90 10.78
CA ALA A 485 11.83 -18.36 12.05
C ALA A 485 13.26 -17.80 11.93
N ALA A 486 14.14 -18.50 11.21
CA ALA A 486 15.50 -18.02 10.92
C ALA A 486 15.53 -16.80 9.98
N GLU A 487 14.46 -16.59 9.22
CA GLU A 487 14.25 -15.41 8.36
C GLU A 487 13.47 -14.28 9.06
N GLY A 488 13.26 -14.38 10.39
CA GLY A 488 12.64 -13.37 11.24
C GLY A 488 11.11 -13.25 11.06
N PHE A 489 10.44 -14.31 10.60
CA PHE A 489 8.99 -14.35 10.54
C PHE A 489 8.39 -14.88 11.86
N THR A 490 7.26 -14.29 12.27
CA THR A 490 6.59 -14.69 13.51
C THR A 490 5.92 -16.06 13.40
N PRO A 491 5.73 -16.80 14.52
CA PRO A 491 4.99 -18.05 14.51
C PRO A 491 3.58 -17.91 13.94
N GLY A 492 2.88 -16.81 14.24
CA GLY A 492 1.55 -16.51 13.70
C GLY A 492 1.55 -16.46 12.17
N PHE A 493 2.50 -15.74 11.59
CA PHE A 493 2.67 -15.66 10.14
C PHE A 493 2.95 -17.03 9.50
N LEU A 494 3.80 -17.84 10.12
CA LEU A 494 4.19 -19.15 9.60
C LEU A 494 3.05 -20.18 9.60
N GLN A 495 2.16 -20.11 10.60
CA GLN A 495 1.05 -21.04 10.79
C GLN A 495 -0.24 -20.60 10.09
N GLN A 496 -0.31 -19.35 9.71
CA GLN A 496 -1.54 -18.76 9.17
C GLN A 496 -1.83 -19.26 7.76
N GLY A 497 -3.08 -19.69 7.51
CA GLY A 497 -3.62 -19.83 6.16
C GLY A 497 -3.93 -18.47 5.54
N ALA A 498 -3.44 -18.21 4.31
CA ALA A 498 -3.65 -16.94 3.62
C ALA A 498 -3.50 -17.11 2.09
N PRO A 499 -4.01 -16.16 1.27
CA PRO A 499 -3.58 -16.05 -0.12
C PRO A 499 -2.07 -15.90 -0.20
N ARG A 500 -1.45 -16.57 -1.16
CA ARG A 500 0.01 -16.57 -1.34
C ARG A 500 0.40 -16.12 -2.75
N THR A 501 1.52 -15.44 -2.84
CA THR A 501 2.20 -15.12 -4.09
C THR A 501 3.57 -15.76 -4.05
N VAL A 502 3.92 -16.45 -5.11
CA VAL A 502 5.17 -17.21 -5.20
C VAL A 502 5.82 -16.97 -6.56
N VAL A 503 7.13 -16.83 -6.57
CA VAL A 503 7.97 -16.96 -7.75
C VAL A 503 8.78 -18.25 -7.61
N GLY A 504 8.87 -19.05 -8.68
CA GLY A 504 9.57 -20.32 -8.65
C GLY A 504 10.14 -20.74 -9.98
N SER A 505 10.79 -21.90 -9.99
CA SER A 505 11.33 -22.54 -11.18
C SER A 505 11.26 -24.06 -11.05
N ASP A 506 11.01 -24.74 -12.16
CA ASP A 506 11.16 -26.20 -12.30
C ASP A 506 12.54 -26.60 -12.87
N GLY A 507 13.48 -25.64 -12.97
CA GLY A 507 14.79 -25.80 -13.58
C GLY A 507 14.83 -25.53 -15.09
N ARG A 508 13.67 -25.32 -15.73
CA ARG A 508 13.53 -24.99 -17.16
C ARG A 508 12.71 -23.75 -17.41
N GLN A 509 11.66 -23.59 -16.63
CA GLN A 509 10.70 -22.49 -16.74
C GLN A 509 10.70 -21.62 -15.48
N LEU A 510 10.45 -20.35 -15.68
CA LEU A 510 10.06 -19.42 -14.65
C LEU A 510 8.55 -19.59 -14.38
N TRP A 511 8.17 -19.59 -13.09
CA TRP A 511 6.80 -19.70 -12.64
C TRP A 511 6.43 -18.48 -11.78
N LEU A 512 5.35 -17.79 -12.14
CA LEU A 512 4.70 -16.79 -11.30
C LEU A 512 3.36 -17.36 -10.84
N ILE A 513 3.13 -17.45 -9.52
CA ILE A 513 2.03 -18.24 -8.98
C ILE A 513 1.27 -17.43 -7.93
N THR A 514 -0.06 -17.52 -7.96
CA THR A 514 -0.92 -17.08 -6.86
C THR A 514 -1.81 -18.22 -6.39
N LEU A 515 -1.97 -18.35 -5.06
CA LEU A 515 -2.79 -19.38 -4.43
C LEU A 515 -3.82 -18.72 -3.51
N GLN A 516 -5.07 -19.13 -3.62
CA GLN A 516 -6.17 -18.65 -2.77
C GLN A 516 -7.03 -19.82 -2.32
N GLY A 517 -7.55 -19.80 -1.11
CA GLY A 517 -8.58 -20.76 -0.72
C GLY A 517 -9.88 -20.51 -1.49
N VAL A 518 -10.55 -21.56 -1.97
CA VAL A 518 -11.88 -21.44 -2.61
C VAL A 518 -12.91 -21.08 -1.55
N ASN A 519 -13.01 -21.85 -0.47
CA ASN A 519 -13.96 -21.67 0.62
C ASN A 519 -13.28 -21.51 2.00
N GLY A 520 -11.95 -21.34 2.03
CA GLY A 520 -11.12 -21.23 3.23
C GLY A 520 -10.15 -20.06 3.16
N PRO A 521 -9.30 -19.88 4.18
CA PRO A 521 -8.38 -18.73 4.25
C PRO A 521 -7.28 -18.77 3.19
N GLY A 522 -6.99 -19.94 2.61
CA GLY A 522 -5.85 -20.22 1.75
C GLY A 522 -4.81 -21.08 2.45
N PRO A 523 -3.72 -21.48 1.75
CA PRO A 523 -2.74 -22.42 2.29
C PRO A 523 -1.80 -21.74 3.31
N THR A 524 -1.31 -22.55 4.26
CA THR A 524 -0.14 -22.21 5.05
C THR A 524 1.11 -22.20 4.17
N LEU A 525 2.23 -21.67 4.67
CA LEU A 525 3.50 -21.72 3.96
C LEU A 525 4.01 -23.15 3.74
N TRP A 526 3.77 -24.04 4.71
CA TRP A 526 4.13 -25.45 4.60
C TRP A 526 3.32 -26.16 3.52
N GLU A 527 1.99 -26.00 3.53
CA GLU A 527 1.11 -26.55 2.50
C GLU A 527 1.48 -26.01 1.10
N THR A 528 1.81 -24.72 1.02
CA THR A 528 2.29 -24.09 -0.22
C THR A 528 3.56 -24.77 -0.71
N ALA A 529 4.58 -24.94 0.15
CA ALA A 529 5.83 -25.59 -0.22
C ALA A 529 5.64 -27.04 -0.70
N GLN A 530 4.80 -27.80 0.00
CA GLN A 530 4.50 -29.19 -0.38
C GLN A 530 3.75 -29.27 -1.72
N LEU A 531 2.75 -28.43 -1.93
CA LEU A 531 2.00 -28.36 -3.19
C LEU A 531 2.91 -28.02 -4.37
N LEU A 532 3.75 -26.99 -4.23
CA LEU A 532 4.65 -26.56 -5.29
C LEU A 532 5.67 -27.65 -5.65
N ARG A 533 6.21 -28.36 -4.64
CA ARG A 533 7.08 -29.52 -4.87
C ARG A 533 6.35 -30.64 -5.63
N GLN A 534 5.10 -30.92 -5.30
CA GLN A 534 4.28 -31.89 -6.02
C GLN A 534 3.99 -31.48 -7.46
N GLN A 535 3.91 -30.17 -7.74
CA GLN A 535 3.78 -29.61 -9.07
C GLN A 535 5.11 -29.60 -9.87
N GLY A 536 6.22 -30.12 -9.30
CA GLY A 536 7.50 -30.27 -9.97
C GLY A 536 8.45 -29.07 -9.83
N LEU A 537 8.14 -28.06 -9.01
CA LEU A 537 9.07 -26.95 -8.79
C LEU A 537 10.29 -27.44 -8.00
N VAL A 538 11.46 -26.99 -8.43
CA VAL A 538 12.75 -27.25 -7.75
C VAL A 538 13.14 -26.08 -6.84
N ASP A 539 12.79 -24.84 -7.21
CA ASP A 539 13.05 -23.66 -6.41
C ASP A 539 11.79 -22.83 -6.29
N ALA A 540 11.54 -22.25 -5.11
CA ALA A 540 10.39 -21.39 -4.88
C ALA A 540 10.62 -20.42 -3.72
N LEU A 541 10.25 -19.17 -3.93
CA LEU A 541 10.28 -18.09 -2.95
C LEU A 541 8.87 -17.55 -2.73
N ASN A 542 8.44 -17.49 -1.47
CA ASN A 542 7.23 -16.77 -1.11
C ASN A 542 7.47 -15.25 -1.16
N LEU A 543 6.53 -14.53 -1.71
CA LEU A 543 6.49 -13.07 -1.73
C LEU A 543 5.44 -12.54 -0.74
N ASP A 544 5.16 -11.22 -0.74
CA ASP A 544 4.09 -10.68 0.11
C ASP A 544 2.74 -11.32 -0.26
N GLY A 545 1.98 -11.67 0.74
CA GLY A 545 0.76 -12.44 0.62
C GLY A 545 -0.48 -11.70 1.11
N GLY A 546 -1.52 -12.47 1.46
CA GLY A 546 -2.76 -11.92 2.03
C GLY A 546 -3.47 -10.98 1.07
N SER A 547 -3.74 -9.76 1.51
CA SER A 547 -4.38 -8.71 0.69
C SER A 547 -3.51 -8.25 -0.48
N SER A 548 -2.18 -8.34 -0.36
CA SER A 548 -1.24 -7.95 -1.42
C SER A 548 -1.23 -8.91 -2.60
N THR A 549 -1.62 -10.20 -2.40
CA THR A 549 -1.64 -11.19 -3.49
C THR A 549 -2.42 -10.69 -4.69
N GLY A 550 -1.74 -10.58 -5.82
CA GLY A 550 -2.30 -10.05 -7.05
C GLY A 550 -1.68 -10.64 -8.31
N LEU A 551 -2.48 -10.75 -9.36
CA LEU A 551 -2.03 -11.09 -10.71
C LEU A 551 -2.69 -10.13 -11.69
N VAL A 552 -1.90 -9.46 -12.49
CA VAL A 552 -2.34 -8.64 -13.63
C VAL A 552 -1.98 -9.36 -14.91
N VAL A 553 -2.91 -9.41 -15.85
CA VAL A 553 -2.72 -9.96 -17.20
C VAL A 553 -3.31 -8.96 -18.20
N SER A 554 -2.53 -8.48 -19.14
CA SER A 554 -2.95 -7.50 -20.16
C SER A 554 -3.70 -6.29 -19.56
N ASN A 555 -3.12 -5.66 -18.56
CA ASN A 555 -3.67 -4.51 -17.82
C ASN A 555 -4.97 -4.78 -17.03
N VAL A 556 -5.37 -6.03 -16.87
CA VAL A 556 -6.50 -6.43 -16.04
C VAL A 556 -6.01 -7.17 -14.80
N GLN A 557 -6.38 -6.71 -13.62
CA GLN A 557 -6.10 -7.43 -12.39
C GLN A 557 -7.06 -8.61 -12.24
N THR A 558 -6.56 -9.82 -12.54
CA THR A 558 -7.35 -11.06 -12.57
C THR A 558 -7.38 -11.79 -11.21
N VAL A 559 -6.43 -11.46 -10.33
CA VAL A 559 -6.37 -12.00 -8.96
C VAL A 559 -6.27 -10.85 -7.97
N MET A 560 -7.12 -10.90 -6.95
CA MET A 560 -7.13 -10.00 -5.79
C MET A 560 -7.17 -10.87 -4.54
N GLY A 561 -6.12 -10.84 -3.73
CA GLY A 561 -5.86 -11.80 -2.66
C GLY A 561 -7.03 -12.01 -1.71
N ARG A 562 -7.62 -10.93 -1.20
CA ARG A 562 -8.80 -10.97 -0.33
C ARG A 562 -10.03 -10.32 -0.99
N GLY A 563 -10.15 -10.48 -2.31
CA GLY A 563 -11.29 -9.95 -3.08
C GLY A 563 -11.24 -8.44 -3.35
N VAL A 564 -10.13 -7.79 -3.00
CA VAL A 564 -9.90 -6.35 -3.22
C VAL A 564 -8.48 -6.15 -3.76
N ALA A 565 -8.35 -5.27 -4.75
CA ALA A 565 -7.04 -4.84 -5.23
C ALA A 565 -6.37 -3.97 -4.16
N ALA A 566 -5.43 -4.54 -3.41
CA ALA A 566 -4.63 -3.78 -2.44
C ALA A 566 -3.50 -3.03 -3.14
N ALA A 567 -3.17 -1.84 -2.63
CA ALA A 567 -1.97 -1.16 -3.04
C ALA A 567 -0.73 -1.88 -2.49
N VAL A 568 0.30 -2.02 -3.33
CA VAL A 568 1.56 -2.72 -3.03
C VAL A 568 2.74 -1.79 -3.21
N HIS A 569 3.87 -2.12 -2.62
CA HIS A 569 5.08 -1.31 -2.73
C HIS A 569 5.81 -1.54 -4.06
N ASN A 570 5.88 -2.78 -4.49
CA ASN A 570 6.60 -3.24 -5.66
C ASN A 570 5.95 -4.50 -6.25
N GLY A 571 6.43 -4.93 -7.42
CA GLY A 571 5.99 -6.14 -8.09
C GLY A 571 7.09 -6.78 -8.94
N LEU A 572 6.76 -7.94 -9.50
CA LEU A 572 7.51 -8.59 -10.58
C LEU A 572 6.67 -8.59 -11.84
N GLY A 573 7.22 -8.13 -12.93
CA GLY A 573 6.54 -8.02 -14.22
C GLY A 573 7.26 -8.72 -15.35
N LEU A 574 6.49 -9.27 -16.29
CA LEU A 574 6.97 -9.78 -17.57
C LEU A 574 6.74 -8.71 -18.63
N VAL A 575 7.83 -8.11 -19.08
CA VAL A 575 7.84 -7.01 -20.05
C VAL A 575 8.31 -7.52 -21.40
N PRO A 576 7.70 -7.10 -22.53
CA PRO A 576 8.21 -7.47 -23.86
C PRO A 576 9.68 -7.07 -23.99
N ARG A 577 10.50 -8.03 -24.42
CA ARG A 577 11.91 -7.76 -24.69
C ARG A 577 12.01 -6.82 -25.88
N GLN A 578 12.65 -5.67 -25.70
CA GLN A 578 12.93 -4.79 -26.82
C GLN A 578 13.92 -5.50 -27.76
N PRO A 579 13.70 -5.47 -29.08
CA PRO A 579 14.73 -5.91 -30.02
C PRO A 579 15.99 -5.10 -29.71
N GLY A 580 17.10 -5.80 -29.51
CA GLY A 580 18.38 -5.15 -29.32
C GLY A 580 18.69 -4.20 -30.50
N PRO A 581 19.47 -3.13 -30.25
CA PRO A 581 19.84 -2.20 -31.29
C PRO A 581 20.62 -2.88 -32.43
#